data_c8bf21fe867d7026535f90ec9c18fcaf
#
_entry.id   c8bf21fe867d7026535f90ec9c18fcaf
#
_cell.length_a   1.000
_cell.length_b   1.000
_cell.length_c   1.000
_cell.angle_alpha   90.00
_cell.angle_beta   90.00
_cell.angle_gamma   90.00
#
_symmetry.space_group_name_H-M   'P 1'
#
loop_
_entity.id
_entity.type
_entity.pdbx_description
1 polymer ?
#
loop_
_entity_poly.entity_id
_entity_poly.type
_entity_poly.pdbx_seq_one_letter_code
_entity_poly.pdbx_strand_id
1 'polypeptide(L)'
;LSHLRLVVSIARGFLGYGLPHADLIQEGNIGLMKAIKHFDPDRGVRLMTFSVHWIRSEIQEYIVRNWRMVKLATTKNQRKLFFNLRQMKADEKSLSTSETERIAETLDVKPEEVREMEARLSGGDTPLESPGSTDAEDDNAFAPIDWLSREEDEPEAALEERDRNRLTGEILRNALDALDERSRLVVQARWLRTDNDGN
;
A
#
# COMPACT_ATOMS: atom_id res chain seq x y z
N LEU A 1 37.08 6.68 3.36
CA LEU A 1 36.69 7.72 4.32
C LEU A 1 36.48 9.09 3.68
N SER A 2 37.27 9.48 2.64
CA SER A 2 37.23 10.82 2.02
C SER A 2 35.87 11.20 1.42
N HIS A 3 35.06 10.24 0.97
CA HIS A 3 33.77 10.48 0.31
C HIS A 3 32.54 10.42 1.25
N LEU A 4 32.71 10.12 2.56
CA LEU A 4 31.60 10.07 3.51
C LEU A 4 30.92 11.42 3.70
N ARG A 5 31.65 12.54 3.55
CA ARG A 5 31.06 13.88 3.60
C ARG A 5 30.02 14.09 2.50
N LEU A 6 30.23 13.50 1.31
CA LEU A 6 29.28 13.54 0.20
C LEU A 6 27.99 12.80 0.58
N VAL A 7 28.10 11.63 1.20
CA VAL A 7 26.95 10.85 1.66
C VAL A 7 26.11 11.66 2.65
N VAL A 8 26.74 12.24 3.67
CA VAL A 8 26.07 13.09 4.67
C VAL A 8 25.37 14.28 4.01
N SER A 9 26.03 14.92 3.04
CA SER A 9 25.46 16.07 2.31
C SER A 9 24.20 15.66 1.53
N ILE A 10 24.23 14.51 0.85
CA ILE A 10 23.08 14.00 0.10
C ILE A 10 21.94 13.58 1.06
N ALA A 11 22.27 12.85 2.15
CA ALA A 11 21.29 12.39 3.13
C ALA A 11 20.51 13.53 3.80
N ARG A 12 21.16 14.68 4.04
CA ARG A 12 20.51 15.88 4.56
C ARG A 12 19.35 16.38 3.69
N GLY A 13 19.43 16.21 2.38
CA GLY A 13 18.34 16.57 1.45
C GLY A 13 17.07 15.71 1.62
N PHE A 14 17.14 14.60 2.37
CA PHE A 14 16.02 13.68 2.60
C PHE A 14 15.47 13.68 4.02
N LEU A 15 15.90 14.61 4.88
CA LEU A 15 15.40 14.71 6.27
C LEU A 15 13.89 14.97 6.36
N GLY A 16 13.29 15.59 5.36
CA GLY A 16 11.85 15.91 5.34
C GLY A 16 10.91 14.71 5.28
N TYR A 17 11.43 13.48 5.17
CA TYR A 17 10.62 12.25 5.14
C TYR A 17 10.39 11.63 6.53
N GLY A 18 10.91 12.22 7.61
CA GLY A 18 10.67 11.75 9.00
C GLY A 18 11.44 10.50 9.40
N LEU A 19 12.38 10.02 8.58
CA LEU A 19 13.22 8.87 8.91
C LEU A 19 14.49 9.29 9.65
N PRO A 20 15.07 8.41 10.49
CA PRO A 20 16.30 8.71 11.24
C PRO A 20 17.46 9.07 10.31
N HIS A 21 18.13 10.18 10.59
CA HIS A 21 19.23 10.66 9.73
C HIS A 21 20.41 9.67 9.69
N ALA A 22 20.66 8.97 10.80
CA ALA A 22 21.69 7.95 10.87
C ALA A 22 21.45 6.82 9.86
N ASP A 23 20.20 6.37 9.72
CA ASP A 23 19.84 5.30 8.81
C ASP A 23 19.98 5.75 7.34
N LEU A 24 19.55 6.98 7.03
CA LEU A 24 19.74 7.56 5.70
C LEU A 24 21.22 7.64 5.31
N ILE A 25 22.09 7.97 6.27
CA ILE A 25 23.56 7.97 6.06
C ILE A 25 24.07 6.55 5.81
N GLN A 26 23.63 5.55 6.59
CA GLN A 26 24.08 4.17 6.40
C GLN A 26 23.64 3.61 5.06
N GLU A 27 22.40 3.86 4.63
CA GLU A 27 21.93 3.47 3.30
C GLU A 27 22.71 4.19 2.19
N GLY A 28 23.00 5.46 2.39
CA GLY A 28 23.90 6.20 1.51
C GLY A 28 25.31 5.62 1.43
N ASN A 29 25.85 5.10 2.53
CA ASN A 29 27.14 4.40 2.58
C ASN A 29 27.08 3.09 1.79
N ILE A 30 25.97 2.34 1.86
CA ILE A 30 25.74 1.15 1.04
C ILE A 30 25.76 1.52 -0.45
N GLY A 31 25.07 2.62 -0.82
CA GLY A 31 25.10 3.16 -2.17
C GLY A 31 26.51 3.52 -2.64
N LEU A 32 27.31 4.17 -1.79
CA LEU A 32 28.71 4.48 -2.09
C LEU A 32 29.53 3.21 -2.29
N MET A 33 29.35 2.18 -1.45
CA MET A 33 30.06 0.90 -1.61
C MET A 33 29.69 0.20 -2.93
N LYS A 34 28.41 0.22 -3.31
CA LYS A 34 27.96 -0.31 -4.61
C LYS A 34 28.60 0.48 -5.76
N ALA A 35 28.63 1.80 -5.66
CA ALA A 35 29.27 2.64 -6.65
C ALA A 35 30.77 2.30 -6.84
N ILE A 36 31.52 2.12 -5.76
CA ILE A 36 32.94 1.76 -5.81
C ILE A 36 33.16 0.43 -6.53
N LYS A 37 32.29 -0.57 -6.29
CA LYS A 37 32.38 -1.89 -6.94
C LYS A 37 32.15 -1.84 -8.47
N HIS A 38 31.35 -0.89 -8.93
CA HIS A 38 30.99 -0.75 -10.35
C HIS A 38 31.75 0.39 -11.04
N PHE A 39 32.62 1.08 -10.31
CA PHE A 39 33.35 2.20 -10.85
C PHE A 39 34.52 1.74 -11.73
N ASP A 40 34.57 2.30 -12.93
CA ASP A 40 35.64 2.10 -13.91
C ASP A 40 36.39 3.43 -14.08
N PRO A 41 37.67 3.52 -13.64
CA PRO A 41 38.43 4.74 -13.72
C PRO A 41 38.79 5.15 -15.14
N ASP A 42 38.85 4.19 -16.09
CA ASP A 42 39.27 4.44 -17.48
C ASP A 42 38.20 5.18 -18.29
N ARG A 43 36.98 5.29 -17.78
CA ARG A 43 35.87 6.04 -18.41
C ARG A 43 35.96 7.57 -18.26
N GLY A 44 37.00 8.11 -17.63
CA GLY A 44 37.23 9.54 -17.52
C GLY A 44 36.23 10.31 -16.61
N VAL A 45 35.37 9.64 -15.88
CA VAL A 45 34.40 10.23 -14.96
C VAL A 45 34.93 10.18 -13.51
N ARG A 46 34.75 11.24 -12.73
CA ARG A 46 35.18 11.23 -11.32
C ARG A 46 34.26 10.33 -10.49
N LEU A 47 34.82 9.57 -9.54
CA LEU A 47 34.08 8.72 -8.61
C LEU A 47 32.96 9.48 -7.89
N MET A 48 33.21 10.72 -7.48
CA MET A 48 32.17 11.55 -6.84
C MET A 48 30.92 11.71 -7.73
N THR A 49 31.09 12.05 -8.98
CA THR A 49 29.99 12.25 -9.94
C THR A 49 29.22 10.94 -10.18
N PHE A 50 29.94 9.85 -10.33
CA PHE A 50 29.36 8.51 -10.53
C PHE A 50 28.59 8.05 -9.29
N SER A 51 29.15 8.24 -8.09
CA SER A 51 28.57 7.73 -6.83
C SER A 51 27.31 8.47 -6.39
N VAL A 52 27.11 9.74 -6.77
CA VAL A 52 25.90 10.51 -6.40
C VAL A 52 24.62 9.77 -6.77
N HIS A 53 24.56 9.18 -7.96
CA HIS A 53 23.37 8.45 -8.43
C HIS A 53 23.10 7.20 -7.60
N TRP A 54 24.14 6.45 -7.26
CA TRP A 54 24.06 5.26 -6.44
C TRP A 54 23.63 5.58 -5.01
N ILE A 55 24.24 6.60 -4.39
CA ILE A 55 23.90 7.05 -3.04
C ILE A 55 22.44 7.49 -2.98
N ARG A 56 22.01 8.32 -3.94
CA ARG A 56 20.64 8.80 -4.01
C ARG A 56 19.64 7.67 -4.22
N SER A 57 19.95 6.72 -5.08
CA SER A 57 19.08 5.58 -5.38
C SER A 57 18.85 4.70 -4.14
N GLU A 58 19.90 4.39 -3.36
CA GLU A 58 19.76 3.60 -2.14
C GLU A 58 18.96 4.33 -1.06
N ILE A 59 19.23 5.61 -0.85
CA ILE A 59 18.47 6.42 0.10
C ILE A 59 16.98 6.48 -0.31
N GLN A 60 16.69 6.70 -1.59
CA GLN A 60 15.31 6.75 -2.08
C GLN A 60 14.61 5.39 -1.94
N GLU A 61 15.29 4.28 -2.23
CA GLU A 61 14.71 2.94 -2.06
C GLU A 61 14.41 2.66 -0.57
N TYR A 62 15.32 3.06 0.33
CA TYR A 62 15.11 2.94 1.76
C TYR A 62 13.90 3.75 2.23
N ILE A 63 13.75 5.01 1.78
CA ILE A 63 12.62 5.87 2.11
C ILE A 63 11.31 5.23 1.66
N VAL A 64 11.21 4.81 0.39
CA VAL A 64 9.98 4.19 -0.14
C VAL A 64 9.59 2.93 0.64
N ARG A 65 10.58 2.20 1.14
CA ARG A 65 10.36 0.95 1.89
C ARG A 65 9.92 1.18 3.33
N ASN A 66 10.45 2.22 3.98
CA ASN A 66 10.33 2.40 5.43
C ASN A 66 9.52 3.64 5.85
N TRP A 67 9.01 4.43 4.89
CA TRP A 67 8.28 5.66 5.21
C TRP A 67 6.97 5.40 5.97
N ARG A 68 6.29 4.28 5.66
CA ARG A 68 5.07 3.80 6.35
C ARG A 68 5.05 2.28 6.44
N MET A 69 4.19 1.74 7.31
CA MET A 69 3.97 0.30 7.44
C MET A 69 3.58 -0.34 6.10
N VAL A 70 2.68 0.31 5.36
CA VAL A 70 2.25 -0.14 4.04
C VAL A 70 3.06 0.57 2.96
N LYS A 71 3.64 -0.19 2.04
CA LYS A 71 4.39 0.35 0.91
C LYS A 71 3.47 1.06 -0.08
N LEU A 72 3.58 2.39 -0.18
CA LEU A 72 2.71 3.21 -1.00
C LEU A 72 3.11 3.31 -2.48
N ALA A 73 4.41 3.28 -2.78
CA ALA A 73 4.93 3.49 -4.13
C ALA A 73 5.58 2.21 -4.67
N THR A 74 4.82 1.39 -5.39
CA THR A 74 5.27 0.13 -5.97
C THR A 74 5.69 0.26 -7.42
N THR A 75 5.00 1.09 -8.21
CA THR A 75 5.29 1.32 -9.63
C THR A 75 6.28 2.46 -9.84
N LYS A 76 6.85 2.54 -11.04
CA LYS A 76 7.76 3.62 -11.43
C LYS A 76 7.08 4.99 -11.35
N ASN A 77 5.85 5.11 -11.83
CA ASN A 77 5.07 6.35 -11.80
C ASN A 77 4.75 6.78 -10.38
N GLN A 78 4.34 5.84 -9.52
CA GLN A 78 4.08 6.12 -8.11
C GLN A 78 5.33 6.61 -7.36
N ARG A 79 6.52 6.02 -7.64
CA ARG A 79 7.78 6.51 -7.06
C ARG A 79 8.11 7.91 -7.54
N LYS A 80 7.89 8.20 -8.83
CA LYS A 80 8.10 9.54 -9.40
C LYS A 80 7.18 10.57 -8.74
N LEU A 81 5.91 10.22 -8.55
CA LEU A 81 4.93 11.05 -7.84
C LEU A 81 5.30 11.22 -6.35
N PHE A 82 5.68 10.15 -5.66
CA PHE A 82 6.03 10.18 -4.24
C PHE A 82 7.11 11.24 -3.91
N PHE A 83 8.15 11.36 -4.74
CA PHE A 83 9.24 12.30 -4.50
C PHE A 83 8.96 13.71 -4.99
N ASN A 84 8.10 13.90 -6.00
CA ASN A 84 7.89 15.19 -6.64
C ASN A 84 6.58 15.87 -6.25
N LEU A 85 5.52 15.12 -5.91
CA LEU A 85 4.18 15.67 -5.66
C LEU A 85 4.19 16.72 -4.55
N ARG A 86 4.90 16.44 -3.44
CA ARG A 86 4.98 17.37 -2.31
C ARG A 86 5.66 18.69 -2.65
N GLN A 87 6.64 18.67 -3.54
CA GLN A 87 7.36 19.89 -3.97
C GLN A 87 6.56 20.70 -5.00
N MET A 88 5.71 20.02 -5.78
CA MET A 88 4.91 20.64 -6.84
C MET A 88 3.56 21.15 -6.35
N LYS A 89 3.13 20.71 -5.17
CA LYS A 89 1.90 21.17 -4.52
C LYS A 89 2.15 22.56 -3.91
N ALA A 90 1.36 23.55 -4.34
CA ALA A 90 1.52 24.93 -3.90
C ALA A 90 0.99 25.13 -2.47
N ASP A 91 -0.11 24.47 -2.12
CA ASP A 91 -0.80 24.58 -0.83
C ASP A 91 -0.99 23.20 -0.18
N GLU A 92 -1.25 23.19 1.14
CA GLU A 92 -1.60 21.96 1.89
C GLU A 92 -3.00 21.44 1.56
N LYS A 93 -3.81 22.21 0.84
CA LYS A 93 -5.16 21.83 0.41
C LYS A 93 -5.13 20.75 -0.67
N SER A 94 -6.27 20.11 -0.87
CA SER A 94 -6.45 19.14 -1.96
C SER A 94 -6.16 19.77 -3.33
N LEU A 95 -5.55 19.00 -4.23
CA LEU A 95 -5.19 19.47 -5.57
C LEU A 95 -6.44 19.80 -6.39
N SER A 96 -6.42 20.96 -7.04
CA SER A 96 -7.43 21.32 -8.04
C SER A 96 -7.25 20.47 -9.31
N THR A 97 -8.31 20.41 -10.15
CA THR A 97 -8.24 19.67 -11.41
C THR A 97 -7.13 20.21 -12.32
N SER A 98 -6.96 21.53 -12.39
CA SER A 98 -5.92 22.17 -13.20
C SER A 98 -4.51 21.90 -12.71
N GLU A 99 -4.30 21.83 -11.40
CA GLU A 99 -3.00 21.45 -10.81
C GLU A 99 -2.69 19.98 -11.06
N THR A 100 -3.69 19.11 -10.93
CA THR A 100 -3.54 17.68 -11.23
C THR A 100 -3.11 17.44 -12.67
N GLU A 101 -3.72 18.12 -13.64
CA GLU A 101 -3.37 18.05 -15.06
C GLU A 101 -1.95 18.58 -15.32
N ARG A 102 -1.60 19.73 -14.74
CA ARG A 102 -0.25 20.30 -14.87
C ARG A 102 0.83 19.37 -14.31
N ILE A 103 0.58 18.74 -13.15
CA ILE A 103 1.50 17.77 -12.54
C ILE A 103 1.61 16.52 -13.41
N ALA A 104 0.49 16.04 -13.93
CA ALA A 104 0.42 14.87 -14.79
C ALA A 104 1.25 15.09 -16.08
N GLU A 105 1.10 16.24 -16.73
CA GLU A 105 1.92 16.60 -17.90
C GLU A 105 3.40 16.73 -17.56
N THR A 106 3.74 17.44 -16.48
CA THR A 106 5.16 17.66 -16.08
C THR A 106 5.86 16.35 -15.75
N LEU A 107 5.15 15.42 -15.11
CA LEU A 107 5.72 14.15 -14.68
C LEU A 107 5.47 13.01 -15.69
N ASP A 108 4.77 13.26 -16.79
CA ASP A 108 4.42 12.24 -17.79
C ASP A 108 3.75 11.01 -17.12
N VAL A 109 2.64 11.28 -16.41
CA VAL A 109 1.82 10.29 -15.70
C VAL A 109 0.34 10.61 -15.93
N LYS A 110 -0.54 9.64 -15.66
CA LYS A 110 -1.98 9.87 -15.80
C LYS A 110 -2.52 10.75 -14.65
N PRO A 111 -3.49 11.65 -14.92
CA PRO A 111 -4.12 12.47 -13.88
C PRO A 111 -4.77 11.65 -12.75
N GLU A 112 -5.27 10.47 -13.07
CA GLU A 112 -5.86 9.52 -12.11
C GLU A 112 -4.81 9.02 -11.11
N GLU A 113 -3.59 8.70 -11.59
CA GLU A 113 -2.47 8.27 -10.73
C GLU A 113 -2.04 9.39 -9.78
N VAL A 114 -2.13 10.66 -10.21
CA VAL A 114 -1.81 11.82 -9.36
C VAL A 114 -2.82 11.94 -8.22
N ARG A 115 -4.13 11.83 -8.51
CA ARG A 115 -5.20 11.89 -7.49
C ARG A 115 -5.11 10.72 -6.51
N GLU A 116 -4.88 9.52 -7.02
CA GLU A 116 -4.70 8.34 -6.20
C GLU A 116 -3.51 8.50 -5.25
N MET A 117 -2.38 8.99 -5.77
CA MET A 117 -1.18 9.20 -4.96
C MET A 117 -1.37 10.32 -3.94
N GLU A 118 -2.10 11.39 -4.28
CA GLU A 118 -2.47 12.44 -3.33
C GLU A 118 -3.30 11.88 -2.17
N ALA A 119 -4.33 11.09 -2.46
CA ALA A 119 -5.16 10.46 -1.45
C ALA A 119 -4.34 9.55 -0.52
N ARG A 120 -3.40 8.78 -1.07
CA ARG A 120 -2.50 7.93 -0.30
C ARG A 120 -1.51 8.72 0.58
N LEU A 121 -1.05 9.89 0.11
CA LEU A 121 -0.10 10.74 0.84
C LEU A 121 -0.79 11.60 1.92
N SER A 122 -2.06 11.98 1.72
CA SER A 122 -2.80 12.81 2.66
C SER A 122 -3.27 12.06 3.90
N GLY A 123 -3.59 10.76 3.78
CA GLY A 123 -3.96 9.92 4.90
C GLY A 123 -2.75 9.53 5.77
N GLY A 124 -2.85 9.64 7.09
CA GLY A 124 -1.89 9.08 8.04
C GLY A 124 -2.22 7.61 8.36
N ASP A 125 -1.27 6.89 8.95
CA ASP A 125 -1.58 5.61 9.58
C ASP A 125 -2.39 5.90 10.85
N THR A 126 -3.54 5.25 11.01
CA THR A 126 -4.39 5.39 12.20
C THR A 126 -4.04 4.27 13.16
N PRO A 127 -3.65 4.56 14.43
CA PRO A 127 -3.43 3.54 15.41
C PRO A 127 -4.76 2.83 15.72
N LEU A 128 -4.74 1.51 15.74
CA LEU A 128 -5.92 0.70 16.09
C LEU A 128 -6.10 0.59 17.61
N GLU A 129 -4.99 0.62 18.33
CA GLU A 129 -5.01 0.64 19.80
C GLU A 129 -5.03 2.09 20.29
N SER A 130 -5.65 2.31 21.41
CA SER A 130 -5.55 3.60 22.10
C SER A 130 -4.10 3.90 22.41
N PRO A 131 -3.58 5.11 22.13
CA PRO A 131 -2.26 5.51 22.62
C PRO A 131 -2.32 5.43 24.14
N GLY A 132 -1.67 4.39 24.70
CA GLY A 132 -1.77 4.00 26.10
C GLY A 132 -1.68 5.22 27.01
N SER A 133 -2.76 5.53 27.68
CA SER A 133 -2.70 6.35 28.88
C SER A 133 -1.87 5.57 29.88
N THR A 134 -0.69 6.09 30.23
CA THR A 134 0.16 5.56 31.29
C THR A 134 -0.55 5.60 32.67
N ASP A 135 -1.72 6.17 32.74
CA ASP A 135 -2.56 6.24 33.93
C ASP A 135 -3.67 5.18 33.79
N ALA A 136 -3.52 4.13 34.58
CA ALA A 136 -4.38 2.94 34.64
C ALA A 136 -5.83 3.20 35.11
N GLU A 137 -6.31 4.44 35.12
CA GLU A 137 -7.64 4.83 35.61
C GLU A 137 -8.59 5.32 34.52
N ASP A 138 -8.14 5.43 33.26
CA ASP A 138 -9.03 5.84 32.16
C ASP A 138 -9.50 4.60 31.38
N ASP A 139 -10.44 3.87 31.97
CA ASP A 139 -11.14 2.69 31.40
C ASP A 139 -11.97 3.04 30.15
N ASN A 140 -11.96 4.32 29.73
CA ASN A 140 -12.75 4.87 28.63
C ASN A 140 -11.88 5.31 27.43
N ALA A 141 -10.65 4.85 27.35
CA ALA A 141 -9.80 5.15 26.21
C ALA A 141 -10.36 4.48 24.95
N PHE A 142 -10.94 5.26 24.06
CA PHE A 142 -11.47 4.82 22.78
C PHE A 142 -10.39 4.10 21.95
N ALA A 143 -10.54 2.81 21.74
CA ALA A 143 -9.71 2.01 20.87
C ALA A 143 -10.49 1.66 19.60
N PRO A 144 -10.07 2.15 18.41
CA PRO A 144 -10.72 1.82 17.15
C PRO A 144 -10.88 0.32 16.90
N ILE A 145 -9.97 -0.50 17.46
CA ILE A 145 -10.01 -1.97 17.32
C ILE A 145 -11.28 -2.58 17.91
N ASP A 146 -11.85 -1.99 18.96
CA ASP A 146 -13.04 -2.50 19.63
C ASP A 146 -14.32 -2.33 18.79
N TRP A 147 -14.26 -1.46 17.79
CA TRP A 147 -15.36 -1.14 16.88
C TRP A 147 -15.21 -1.82 15.52
N LEU A 148 -14.07 -2.47 15.26
CA LEU A 148 -13.87 -3.21 14.04
C LEU A 148 -14.55 -4.57 14.15
N SER A 149 -15.71 -4.70 13.51
CA SER A 149 -16.40 -5.97 13.31
C SER A 149 -16.44 -6.33 11.83
N ARG A 150 -16.52 -7.60 11.53
CA ARG A 150 -16.89 -8.09 10.20
C ARG A 150 -18.39 -8.36 10.21
N GLU A 151 -19.09 -7.91 9.16
CA GLU A 151 -20.51 -8.25 8.98
C GLU A 151 -20.73 -9.78 8.97
N GLU A 152 -19.73 -10.54 8.47
CA GLU A 152 -19.75 -12.00 8.44
C GLU A 152 -19.69 -12.66 9.84
N ASP A 153 -19.17 -11.95 10.83
CA ASP A 153 -19.00 -12.44 12.21
C ASP A 153 -20.21 -12.08 13.11
N GLU A 154 -21.24 -11.41 12.59
CA GLU A 154 -22.46 -11.11 13.33
C GLU A 154 -23.26 -12.40 13.55
N PRO A 155 -23.49 -12.82 14.82
CA PRO A 155 -24.17 -14.09 15.10
C PRO A 155 -25.58 -14.14 14.54
N GLU A 156 -26.26 -12.99 14.49
CA GLU A 156 -27.60 -12.84 13.94
C GLU A 156 -27.63 -13.08 12.44
N ALA A 157 -26.76 -12.42 11.68
CA ALA A 157 -26.64 -12.59 10.23
C ALA A 157 -26.26 -14.04 9.87
N ALA A 158 -25.33 -14.63 10.60
CA ALA A 158 -24.92 -16.01 10.42
C ALA A 158 -26.06 -17.01 10.70
N LEU A 159 -26.90 -16.73 11.70
CA LEU A 159 -28.06 -17.56 12.03
C LEU A 159 -29.15 -17.42 10.95
N GLU A 160 -29.45 -16.20 10.53
CA GLU A 160 -30.42 -15.93 9.46
C GLU A 160 -30.01 -16.62 8.14
N GLU A 161 -28.74 -16.55 7.78
CA GLU A 161 -28.24 -17.23 6.59
C GLU A 161 -28.36 -18.75 6.69
N ARG A 162 -28.02 -19.32 7.84
CA ARG A 162 -28.21 -20.77 8.12
C ARG A 162 -29.66 -21.19 8.00
N ASP A 163 -30.57 -20.43 8.61
CA ASP A 163 -32.00 -20.77 8.57
C ASP A 163 -32.57 -20.61 7.16
N ARG A 164 -32.16 -19.57 6.43
CA ARG A 164 -32.52 -19.38 5.03
C ARG A 164 -32.04 -20.56 4.17
N ASN A 165 -30.80 -20.97 4.33
CA ASN A 165 -30.22 -22.09 3.59
C ASN A 165 -30.92 -23.41 3.94
N ARG A 166 -31.27 -23.64 5.21
CA ARG A 166 -32.04 -24.82 5.67
C ARG A 166 -33.41 -24.84 5.02
N LEU A 167 -34.18 -23.76 5.13
CA LEU A 167 -35.52 -23.63 4.55
C LEU A 167 -35.50 -23.81 3.02
N THR A 168 -34.53 -23.16 2.35
CA THR A 168 -34.38 -23.31 0.90
C THR A 168 -34.06 -24.76 0.53
N GLY A 169 -33.21 -25.42 1.28
CA GLY A 169 -32.88 -26.85 1.08
C GLY A 169 -34.07 -27.78 1.31
N GLU A 170 -34.90 -27.53 2.32
CA GLU A 170 -36.12 -28.28 2.59
C GLU A 170 -37.17 -28.09 1.49
N ILE A 171 -37.40 -26.85 1.06
CA ILE A 171 -38.30 -26.50 -0.04
C ILE A 171 -37.85 -27.17 -1.33
N LEU A 172 -36.54 -27.09 -1.64
CA LEU A 172 -35.97 -27.71 -2.85
C LEU A 172 -36.14 -29.23 -2.83
N ARG A 173 -35.91 -29.89 -1.69
CA ARG A 173 -36.12 -31.36 -1.56
C ARG A 173 -37.58 -31.71 -1.80
N ASN A 174 -38.48 -31.04 -1.12
CA ASN A 174 -39.93 -31.28 -1.27
C ASN A 174 -40.38 -31.06 -2.72
N ALA A 175 -39.85 -30.04 -3.39
CA ALA A 175 -40.15 -29.78 -4.80
C ALA A 175 -39.59 -30.88 -5.73
N LEU A 176 -38.37 -31.35 -5.47
CA LEU A 176 -37.76 -32.46 -6.22
C LEU A 176 -38.49 -33.80 -5.99
N ASP A 177 -39.00 -34.02 -4.78
CA ASP A 177 -39.77 -35.25 -4.46
C ASP A 177 -41.17 -35.25 -5.07
N ALA A 178 -41.73 -34.08 -5.38
CA ALA A 178 -42.99 -33.94 -6.11
C ALA A 178 -42.87 -34.19 -7.63
N LEU A 179 -41.65 -34.20 -8.16
CA LEU A 179 -41.41 -34.45 -9.61
C LEU A 179 -41.39 -35.96 -9.92
N ASP A 180 -41.79 -36.29 -11.14
CA ASP A 180 -41.59 -37.64 -11.67
C ASP A 180 -40.12 -37.96 -11.82
N GLU A 181 -39.78 -39.26 -11.81
CA GLU A 181 -38.38 -39.76 -11.76
C GLU A 181 -37.54 -39.22 -12.95
N ARG A 182 -38.13 -39.13 -14.12
CA ARG A 182 -37.43 -38.65 -15.30
C ARG A 182 -37.10 -37.14 -15.20
N SER A 183 -38.05 -36.33 -14.78
CA SER A 183 -37.87 -34.91 -14.57
C SER A 183 -36.88 -34.61 -13.42
N ARG A 184 -36.94 -35.38 -12.37
CA ARG A 184 -35.98 -35.28 -11.26
C ARG A 184 -34.53 -35.54 -11.71
N LEU A 185 -34.31 -36.61 -12.50
CA LEU A 185 -32.97 -36.90 -13.05
C LEU A 185 -32.45 -35.79 -13.98
N VAL A 186 -33.31 -35.21 -14.82
CA VAL A 186 -32.94 -34.12 -15.71
C VAL A 186 -32.54 -32.86 -14.92
N VAL A 187 -33.32 -32.49 -13.93
CA VAL A 187 -33.03 -31.33 -13.08
C VAL A 187 -31.73 -31.55 -12.28
N GLN A 188 -31.55 -32.73 -11.70
CA GLN A 188 -30.33 -33.05 -10.97
C GLN A 188 -29.09 -33.04 -11.87
N ALA A 189 -29.16 -33.58 -13.09
CA ALA A 189 -28.04 -33.61 -14.00
C ALA A 189 -27.66 -32.24 -14.58
N ARG A 190 -28.65 -31.35 -14.75
CA ARG A 190 -28.44 -30.08 -15.43
C ARG A 190 -28.18 -28.90 -14.50
N TRP A 191 -28.75 -28.92 -13.27
CA TRP A 191 -28.75 -27.76 -12.36
C TRP A 191 -28.15 -28.02 -10.99
N LEU A 192 -28.12 -29.28 -10.51
CA LEU A 192 -27.67 -29.62 -9.18
C LEU A 192 -26.34 -30.41 -9.18
N ARG A 193 -25.87 -30.89 -10.31
CA ARG A 193 -24.50 -31.35 -10.46
C ARG A 193 -23.59 -30.13 -10.58
N THR A 194 -23.01 -29.73 -9.49
CA THR A 194 -21.80 -28.91 -9.49
C THR A 194 -20.69 -29.82 -9.99
N ASP A 195 -20.24 -29.65 -11.23
CA ASP A 195 -19.00 -30.25 -11.67
C ASP A 195 -17.91 -29.72 -10.74
N ASN A 196 -17.28 -30.61 -10.00
CA ASN A 196 -16.21 -30.34 -9.05
C ASN A 196 -14.88 -30.08 -9.78
N ASP A 197 -14.96 -29.68 -11.05
CA ASP A 197 -13.81 -29.24 -11.82
C ASP A 197 -13.73 -27.72 -11.70
N GLY A 198 -12.90 -27.30 -10.71
CA GLY A 198 -12.51 -25.92 -10.53
C GLY A 198 -11.87 -25.38 -11.82
N ASN A 199 -12.56 -24.44 -12.43
CA ASN A 199 -11.99 -23.52 -13.40
C ASN A 199 -12.51 -22.13 -13.09
#